data_b578aa03309b7403a8b971a6964aa6c7
#
_entry.id   b578aa03309b7403a8b971a6964aa6c7
#
_cell.length_a   1.000
_cell.length_b   1.000
_cell.length_c   1.000
_cell.angle_alpha   90.00
_cell.angle_beta   90.00
_cell.angle_gamma   90.00
#
_symmetry.space_group_name_H-M   'P 1'
#
loop_
_entity.id
_entity.type
_entity.pdbx_description
1 polymer ?
#
loop_
_entity_poly.entity_id
_entity_poly.type
_entity_poly.pdbx_seq_one_letter_code
_entity_poly.pdbx_strand_id
1 'polypeptide(L)'
;MRLILARPVRAAFAALALTTCSVPFAGAQETAADTAGATEPTRPKEPLPLWEIGLVGIAAYQPAYPGSDQDLGRVRVLPFGIYRGSLLRADGGGIGLRGFRTERFEWDVSGSGSFGSSANRVRIRSGMPSIGTLVEIGPALKVNLGDLVDPKRDRHLTQLEVPVRAVFDVNDGFAHRGWTFEPRLSHTAWTGPSFALVVSASTLFGDRSLNQLYYGVGSPYATADRPAYDAKAGLIATRLNASLRHRINSTLRLQYFAQVETVRGAANEASPLVRSRQDAGIGISLIWGVWHSSESGTE
;
A
#
# COMPACT_ATOMS: atom_id res chain seq x y z
N MET A 1 4.02 24.94 -36.12
CA MET A 1 3.80 25.64 -34.84
C MET A 1 3.23 24.59 -33.86
N ARG A 2 4.08 23.96 -33.07
CA ARG A 2 3.67 22.90 -32.13
C ARG A 2 3.59 23.52 -30.74
N LEU A 3 2.37 23.61 -30.19
CA LEU A 3 2.15 23.99 -28.80
C LEU A 3 2.63 22.84 -27.91
N ILE A 4 3.68 23.11 -27.15
CA ILE A 4 4.13 22.28 -26.04
C ILE A 4 3.22 22.65 -24.87
N LEU A 5 2.24 21.81 -24.56
CA LEU A 5 1.44 21.90 -23.33
C LEU A 5 2.34 21.54 -22.15
N ALA A 6 2.87 22.57 -21.50
CA ALA A 6 3.65 22.45 -20.27
C ALA A 6 2.74 22.01 -19.11
N ARG A 7 3.24 21.10 -18.33
CA ARG A 7 2.68 20.41 -17.16
C ARG A 7 2.26 21.39 -16.03
N PRO A 8 0.99 21.71 -15.79
CA PRO A 8 0.62 22.60 -14.68
C PRO A 8 0.49 21.90 -13.31
N VAL A 9 0.41 20.55 -13.27
CA VAL A 9 0.13 19.82 -12.01
C VAL A 9 1.31 19.78 -11.04
N ARG A 10 2.56 19.81 -11.54
CA ARG A 10 3.76 19.81 -10.67
C ARG A 10 4.02 21.14 -9.94
N ALA A 11 3.55 22.26 -10.48
CA ALA A 11 3.77 23.58 -9.90
C ALA A 11 2.79 23.93 -8.76
N ALA A 12 1.58 23.37 -8.77
CA ALA A 12 0.56 23.65 -7.74
C ALA A 12 0.91 23.04 -6.37
N PHE A 13 1.66 21.91 -6.34
CA PHE A 13 2.04 21.28 -5.08
C PHE A 13 3.27 21.91 -4.40
N ALA A 14 4.12 22.60 -5.14
CA ALA A 14 5.29 23.29 -4.57
C ALA A 14 4.91 24.58 -3.82
N ALA A 15 3.80 25.21 -4.15
CA ALA A 15 3.36 26.48 -3.55
C ALA A 15 2.60 26.32 -2.22
N LEU A 16 2.11 25.11 -1.89
CA LEU A 16 1.41 24.82 -0.62
C LEU A 16 2.34 24.40 0.51
N ALA A 17 3.64 24.25 0.23
CA ALA A 17 4.64 23.77 1.19
C ALA A 17 5.25 24.87 2.08
N LEU A 18 4.76 26.12 2.03
CA LEU A 18 5.40 27.27 2.70
C LEU A 18 4.58 27.92 3.81
N THR A 19 3.53 27.29 4.33
CA THR A 19 2.83 27.82 5.52
C THR A 19 2.67 26.74 6.57
N THR A 20 3.67 26.61 7.42
CA THR A 20 3.68 26.11 8.80
C THR A 20 2.51 25.20 9.24
N CYS A 21 2.56 23.94 8.84
CA CYS A 21 2.19 22.79 9.66
C CYS A 21 2.76 21.54 8.95
N SER A 22 3.88 21.03 9.43
CA SER A 22 4.52 19.82 8.90
C SER A 22 3.65 18.61 9.20
N VAL A 23 2.72 18.28 8.28
CA VAL A 23 2.01 17.03 8.27
C VAL A 23 2.65 16.15 7.18
N PRO A 24 3.26 15.03 7.52
CA PRO A 24 3.87 14.13 6.53
C PRO A 24 2.80 13.37 5.72
N PHE A 25 3.01 13.28 4.43
CA PHE A 25 2.13 12.64 3.43
C PHE A 25 2.63 11.26 3.00
N ALA A 26 1.70 10.37 2.61
CA ALA A 26 2.07 9.00 2.39
C ALA A 26 1.08 8.05 1.64
N GLY A 27 1.34 7.07 1.05
CA GLY A 27 1.23 6.00 0.18
C GLY A 27 0.11 5.06 -0.23
N ALA A 28 0.02 4.75 -1.50
CA ALA A 28 -1.15 4.27 -2.20
C ALA A 28 -1.15 2.81 -2.72
N GLN A 29 -0.15 2.01 -2.44
CA GLN A 29 -0.13 0.64 -3.00
C GLN A 29 -0.72 -0.44 -2.09
N GLU A 30 -0.84 -0.19 -0.78
CA GLU A 30 -1.23 -1.20 0.22
C GLU A 30 -2.63 -1.03 0.78
N THR A 31 -3.31 0.04 0.47
CA THR A 31 -4.47 0.52 1.22
C THR A 31 -5.77 -0.24 1.02
N ALA A 32 -5.89 -1.10 0.01
CA ALA A 32 -7.08 -1.92 -0.15
C ALA A 32 -7.15 -3.08 0.86
N ALA A 33 -5.99 -3.62 1.26
CA ALA A 33 -5.91 -4.74 2.19
C ALA A 33 -5.88 -4.28 3.67
N ASP A 34 -5.23 -3.15 3.95
CA ASP A 34 -4.98 -2.66 5.32
C ASP A 34 -6.20 -1.98 5.98
N THR A 35 -7.27 -1.73 5.20
CA THR A 35 -8.40 -0.90 5.62
C THR A 35 -9.32 -1.58 6.63
N ALA A 36 -9.27 -2.90 6.79
CA ALA A 36 -10.21 -3.64 7.64
C ALA A 36 -9.64 -4.06 9.00
N GLY A 37 -8.33 -3.93 9.24
CA GLY A 37 -7.64 -4.59 10.34
C GLY A 37 -7.20 -3.74 11.54
N ALA A 38 -7.41 -2.42 11.56
CA ALA A 38 -7.08 -1.64 12.75
C ALA A 38 -8.15 -1.85 13.82
N THR A 39 -7.80 -2.53 14.92
CA THR A 39 -8.64 -2.66 16.12
C THR A 39 -8.89 -1.26 16.69
N GLU A 40 -10.16 -0.80 16.66
CA GLU A 40 -10.54 0.47 17.27
C GLU A 40 -10.41 0.38 18.81
N PRO A 41 -9.71 1.30 19.47
CA PRO A 41 -9.78 1.38 20.93
C PRO A 41 -11.16 1.90 21.36
N THR A 42 -11.73 1.19 22.30
CA THR A 42 -12.89 1.46 23.17
C THR A 42 -13.94 2.44 22.65
N ARG A 43 -14.78 1.93 21.75
CA ARG A 43 -16.11 2.42 21.46
C ARG A 43 -17.11 1.58 22.23
N PRO A 44 -18.36 2.09 22.52
CA PRO A 44 -19.46 1.17 22.80
C PRO A 44 -19.53 0.21 21.60
N LYS A 45 -19.19 -1.04 21.85
CA LYS A 45 -18.95 -2.05 20.80
C LYS A 45 -20.28 -2.42 20.18
N GLU A 46 -20.62 -1.83 19.01
CA GLU A 46 -21.52 -2.56 18.13
C GLU A 46 -20.81 -3.85 17.74
N PRO A 47 -21.39 -5.01 18.03
CA PRO A 47 -20.75 -6.29 17.74
C PRO A 47 -20.52 -6.40 16.25
N LEU A 48 -19.25 -6.49 15.86
CA LEU A 48 -18.89 -6.68 14.46
C LEU A 48 -19.35 -8.06 14.00
N PRO A 49 -19.89 -8.21 12.78
CA PRO A 49 -20.33 -9.51 12.28
C PRO A 49 -19.17 -10.51 12.21
N LEU A 50 -19.46 -11.79 12.45
CA LEU A 50 -18.48 -12.87 12.36
C LEU A 50 -17.83 -12.94 10.99
N TRP A 51 -18.61 -12.73 9.93
CA TRP A 51 -18.07 -12.59 8.58
C TRP A 51 -18.78 -11.48 7.81
N GLU A 52 -18.05 -10.89 6.87
CA GLU A 52 -18.52 -9.84 5.97
C GLU A 52 -17.94 -10.11 4.57
N ILE A 53 -18.77 -10.07 3.54
CA ILE A 53 -18.37 -10.19 2.14
C ILE A 53 -18.86 -8.96 1.40
N GLY A 54 -18.04 -8.44 0.49
CA GLY A 54 -18.40 -7.24 -0.23
C GLY A 54 -17.48 -6.94 -1.40
N LEU A 55 -17.52 -5.67 -1.80
CA LEU A 55 -16.74 -5.13 -2.91
C LEU A 55 -15.90 -3.94 -2.43
N VAL A 56 -14.68 -3.88 -2.93
CA VAL A 56 -13.84 -2.70 -2.80
C VAL A 56 -13.59 -2.10 -4.18
N GLY A 57 -14.04 -0.85 -4.38
CA GLY A 57 -13.71 -0.04 -5.54
C GLY A 57 -12.53 0.85 -5.22
N ILE A 58 -11.52 0.90 -6.09
CA ILE A 58 -10.33 1.73 -5.93
C ILE A 58 -10.13 2.55 -7.18
N ALA A 59 -9.94 3.86 -7.02
CA ALA A 59 -9.46 4.76 -8.07
C ALA A 59 -8.17 5.43 -7.59
N ALA A 60 -7.09 5.30 -8.35
CA ALA A 60 -5.78 5.83 -8.00
C ALA A 60 -5.07 6.43 -9.21
N TYR A 61 -4.29 7.49 -8.95
CA TYR A 61 -3.35 8.08 -9.89
C TYR A 61 -1.97 8.07 -9.23
N GLN A 62 -1.04 7.32 -9.81
CA GLN A 62 0.25 7.02 -9.18
C GLN A 62 1.27 6.58 -10.23
N PRO A 63 2.59 6.61 -9.91
CA PRO A 63 3.63 6.12 -10.83
C PRO A 63 3.38 4.70 -11.28
N ALA A 64 3.83 4.39 -12.47
CA ALA A 64 3.67 3.05 -13.08
C ALA A 64 4.37 1.95 -12.26
N TYR A 65 5.51 2.28 -11.66
CA TYR A 65 6.31 1.52 -10.71
C TYR A 65 7.24 2.50 -9.97
N PRO A 66 7.86 2.14 -8.85
CA PRO A 66 8.77 3.03 -8.12
C PRO A 66 9.92 3.52 -9.01
N GLY A 67 10.08 4.84 -9.13
CA GLY A 67 11.07 5.46 -10.01
C GLY A 67 10.65 5.68 -11.46
N SER A 68 9.38 5.45 -11.81
CA SER A 68 8.83 5.76 -13.13
C SER A 68 8.55 7.26 -13.26
N ASP A 69 8.89 7.85 -14.42
CA ASP A 69 8.49 9.24 -14.76
C ASP A 69 7.07 9.34 -15.33
N GLN A 70 6.34 8.24 -15.40
CA GLN A 70 4.98 8.20 -15.93
C GLN A 70 4.00 7.72 -14.87
N ASP A 71 2.98 8.55 -14.64
CA ASP A 71 1.86 8.22 -13.77
C ASP A 71 0.74 7.55 -14.56
N LEU A 72 0.03 6.63 -13.91
CA LEU A 72 -1.10 5.91 -14.49
C LEU A 72 -2.34 6.07 -13.62
N GLY A 73 -3.42 6.51 -14.25
CA GLY A 73 -4.76 6.41 -13.68
C GLY A 73 -5.27 4.97 -13.74
N ARG A 74 -5.79 4.45 -12.64
CA ARG A 74 -6.29 3.08 -12.51
C ARG A 74 -7.60 3.08 -11.74
N VAL A 75 -8.57 2.28 -12.23
CA VAL A 75 -9.80 1.97 -11.50
C VAL A 75 -9.92 0.46 -11.43
N ARG A 76 -10.22 -0.07 -10.26
CA ARG A 76 -10.43 -1.50 -10.03
C ARG A 76 -11.60 -1.71 -9.07
N VAL A 77 -12.31 -2.82 -9.27
CA VAL A 77 -13.29 -3.33 -8.33
C VAL A 77 -12.89 -4.76 -8.01
N LEU A 78 -12.77 -5.08 -6.73
CA LEU A 78 -12.32 -6.37 -6.23
C LEU A 78 -13.30 -6.89 -5.18
N PRO A 79 -13.60 -8.19 -5.15
CA PRO A 79 -14.31 -8.77 -4.02
C PRO A 79 -13.41 -8.81 -2.78
N PHE A 80 -14.00 -8.68 -1.60
CA PHE A 80 -13.32 -8.94 -0.34
C PHE A 80 -14.17 -9.82 0.56
N GLY A 81 -13.51 -10.53 1.48
CA GLY A 81 -14.13 -11.28 2.56
C GLY A 81 -13.37 -11.05 3.86
N ILE A 82 -14.12 -10.83 4.94
CA ILE A 82 -13.60 -10.68 6.28
C ILE A 82 -14.19 -11.78 7.15
N TYR A 83 -13.39 -12.45 7.97
CA TYR A 83 -13.82 -13.43 8.96
C TYR A 83 -13.17 -13.12 10.31
N ARG A 84 -13.98 -13.06 11.37
CA ARG A 84 -13.57 -12.65 12.72
C ARG A 84 -13.84 -13.77 13.73
N GLY A 85 -13.30 -14.97 13.46
CA GLY A 85 -13.42 -16.13 14.35
C GLY A 85 -12.49 -16.07 15.56
N SER A 86 -12.70 -17.00 16.51
CA SER A 86 -11.92 -17.07 17.75
C SER A 86 -10.48 -17.56 17.56
N LEU A 87 -10.25 -18.44 16.58
CA LEU A 87 -8.92 -19.01 16.27
C LEU A 87 -8.33 -18.45 14.97
N LEU A 88 -9.16 -18.20 13.98
CA LEU A 88 -8.77 -17.68 12.68
C LEU A 88 -9.47 -16.34 12.46
N ARG A 89 -8.69 -15.34 12.08
CA ARG A 89 -9.18 -14.06 11.61
C ARG A 89 -8.70 -13.83 10.19
N ALA A 90 -9.59 -13.48 9.29
CA ALA A 90 -9.25 -13.03 7.96
C ALA A 90 -9.93 -11.68 7.73
N ASP A 91 -9.16 -10.62 7.70
CA ASP A 91 -9.65 -9.27 7.46
C ASP A 91 -8.67 -8.51 6.55
N GLY A 92 -8.93 -7.24 6.28
CA GLY A 92 -8.07 -6.44 5.41
C GLY A 92 -6.66 -6.18 5.95
N GLY A 93 -6.33 -6.60 7.14
CA GLY A 93 -4.97 -6.61 7.70
C GLY A 93 -4.25 -7.95 7.48
N GLY A 94 -4.93 -8.96 6.91
CA GLY A 94 -4.35 -10.27 6.65
C GLY A 94 -5.19 -11.44 7.17
N ILE A 95 -4.58 -12.61 7.19
CA ILE A 95 -5.13 -13.83 7.80
C ILE A 95 -4.29 -14.14 9.04
N GLY A 96 -4.82 -13.89 10.22
CA GLY A 96 -4.13 -14.10 11.49
C GLY A 96 -4.59 -15.34 12.24
N LEU A 97 -3.64 -16.03 12.87
CA LEU A 97 -3.90 -17.04 13.89
C LEU A 97 -3.86 -16.36 15.26
N ARG A 98 -4.99 -16.26 15.95
CA ARG A 98 -5.11 -15.60 17.26
C ARG A 98 -4.31 -16.26 18.39
N GLY A 99 -3.65 -17.40 18.15
CA GLY A 99 -2.89 -18.14 19.16
C GLY A 99 -1.63 -17.44 19.71
N PHE A 100 -1.21 -16.34 19.09
CA PHE A 100 0.00 -15.59 19.47
C PHE A 100 -0.24 -14.07 19.54
N ARG A 101 -1.33 -13.66 20.16
CA ARG A 101 -1.61 -12.27 20.46
C ARG A 101 -1.38 -11.97 21.93
N THR A 102 -0.50 -11.00 22.20
CA THR A 102 -0.36 -10.34 23.49
C THR A 102 -0.83 -8.88 23.34
N GLU A 103 -0.87 -8.11 24.43
CA GLU A 103 -1.19 -6.68 24.36
C GLU A 103 -0.22 -5.90 23.45
N ARG A 104 1.01 -6.36 23.32
CA ARG A 104 2.07 -5.66 22.55
C ARG A 104 2.45 -6.33 21.24
N PHE A 105 2.27 -7.63 21.10
CA PHE A 105 2.74 -8.39 19.95
C PHE A 105 1.61 -9.19 19.34
N GLU A 106 1.50 -9.14 18.03
CA GLU A 106 0.55 -9.94 17.26
C GLU A 106 1.28 -10.53 16.05
N TRP A 107 1.18 -11.85 15.87
CA TRP A 107 1.58 -12.51 14.63
C TRP A 107 0.38 -12.62 13.72
N ASP A 108 0.58 -12.21 12.46
CA ASP A 108 -0.47 -12.16 11.46
C ASP A 108 0.05 -12.64 10.10
N VAL A 109 -0.84 -12.92 9.17
CA VAL A 109 -0.50 -13.09 7.75
C VAL A 109 -0.90 -11.80 7.03
N SER A 110 0.10 -11.04 6.65
CA SER A 110 -0.07 -9.77 5.93
C SER A 110 -0.26 -10.03 4.44
N GLY A 111 -1.15 -9.27 3.83
CA GLY A 111 -1.36 -9.24 2.39
C GLY A 111 -1.17 -7.83 1.83
N SER A 112 -0.67 -7.74 0.62
CA SER A 112 -0.52 -6.48 -0.12
C SER A 112 -0.75 -6.71 -1.61
N GLY A 113 -0.87 -5.65 -2.40
CA GLY A 113 -1.00 -5.78 -3.83
C GLY A 113 -0.60 -4.52 -4.57
N SER A 114 -0.04 -4.69 -5.76
CA SER A 114 0.28 -3.59 -6.64
C SER A 114 -0.42 -3.74 -8.00
N PHE A 115 -0.88 -2.65 -8.53
CA PHE A 115 -1.47 -2.64 -9.86
C PHE A 115 -0.39 -2.79 -10.92
N GLY A 116 -0.62 -3.71 -11.85
CA GLY A 116 0.26 -3.92 -12.98
C GLY A 116 0.44 -2.69 -13.87
N SER A 117 1.56 -2.64 -14.58
CA SER A 117 1.80 -1.65 -15.63
C SER A 117 2.13 -2.35 -16.95
N SER A 118 1.28 -2.14 -17.96
CA SER A 118 1.56 -2.60 -19.31
C SER A 118 2.79 -1.87 -19.88
N ALA A 119 3.72 -2.61 -20.45
CA ALA A 119 4.90 -2.06 -21.10
C ALA A 119 4.53 -1.03 -22.18
N ASN A 120 3.43 -1.23 -22.90
CA ASN A 120 2.95 -0.31 -23.93
C ASN A 120 2.46 1.03 -23.37
N ARG A 121 2.16 1.12 -22.08
CA ARG A 121 1.75 2.37 -21.42
C ARG A 121 2.93 3.12 -20.79
N VAL A 122 4.08 2.47 -20.64
CA VAL A 122 5.28 3.05 -20.04
C VAL A 122 6.36 3.14 -21.10
N ARG A 123 6.60 4.35 -21.60
CA ARG A 123 7.47 4.61 -22.75
C ARG A 123 8.84 3.96 -22.63
N ILE A 124 9.51 4.10 -21.47
CA ILE A 124 10.84 3.53 -21.27
C ILE A 124 10.83 1.99 -21.24
N ARG A 125 9.70 1.35 -21.02
CA ARG A 125 9.53 -0.11 -21.02
C ARG A 125 8.96 -0.65 -22.34
N SER A 126 8.77 0.17 -23.36
CA SER A 126 8.23 -0.27 -24.66
C SER A 126 9.01 -1.46 -25.21
N GLY A 127 8.31 -2.51 -25.65
CA GLY A 127 8.88 -3.75 -26.15
C GLY A 127 9.40 -4.74 -25.08
N MET A 128 9.40 -4.37 -23.80
CA MET A 128 9.74 -5.27 -22.69
C MET A 128 8.51 -6.04 -22.21
N PRO A 129 8.67 -7.10 -21.41
CA PRO A 129 7.55 -7.69 -20.67
C PRO A 129 6.85 -6.68 -19.76
N SER A 130 5.53 -6.77 -19.70
CA SER A 130 4.72 -5.97 -18.76
C SER A 130 4.99 -6.40 -17.32
N ILE A 131 4.84 -5.47 -16.38
CA ILE A 131 4.72 -5.81 -14.97
C ILE A 131 3.26 -6.17 -14.74
N GLY A 132 2.99 -7.41 -14.32
CA GLY A 132 1.64 -7.87 -14.01
C GLY A 132 1.08 -7.23 -12.74
N THR A 133 -0.19 -7.52 -12.44
CA THR A 133 -0.77 -7.21 -11.14
C THR A 133 -0.15 -8.15 -10.12
N LEU A 134 0.57 -7.60 -9.15
CA LEU A 134 1.24 -8.37 -8.13
C LEU A 134 0.38 -8.46 -6.88
N VAL A 135 0.33 -9.66 -6.30
CA VAL A 135 -0.26 -9.94 -4.99
C VAL A 135 0.84 -10.46 -4.10
N GLU A 136 0.90 -9.92 -2.90
CA GLU A 136 1.90 -10.26 -1.90
C GLU A 136 1.21 -10.91 -0.70
N ILE A 137 1.78 -11.98 -0.16
CA ILE A 137 1.26 -12.66 1.04
C ILE A 137 2.41 -13.24 1.85
N GLY A 138 2.33 -13.12 3.17
CA GLY A 138 3.33 -13.68 4.06
C GLY A 138 3.15 -13.28 5.52
N PRO A 139 3.97 -13.81 6.43
CA PRO A 139 3.89 -13.50 7.84
C PRO A 139 4.27 -12.05 8.12
N ALA A 140 3.65 -11.48 9.15
CA ALA A 140 3.97 -10.17 9.69
C ALA A 140 3.98 -10.22 11.22
N LEU A 141 4.94 -9.54 11.80
CA LEU A 141 4.95 -9.22 13.23
C LEU A 141 4.43 -7.79 13.39
N LYS A 142 3.36 -7.63 14.15
CA LYS A 142 2.83 -6.32 14.57
C LYS A 142 3.20 -6.05 16.00
N VAL A 143 3.74 -4.87 16.27
CA VAL A 143 4.14 -4.42 17.61
C VAL A 143 3.37 -3.16 17.96
N ASN A 144 2.49 -3.25 18.95
CA ASN A 144 1.75 -2.10 19.46
C ASN A 144 2.66 -1.28 20.39
N LEU A 145 2.93 -0.07 20.00
CA LEU A 145 3.75 0.88 20.75
C LEU A 145 2.89 1.82 21.63
N GLY A 146 1.57 1.66 21.58
CA GLY A 146 0.62 2.51 22.30
C GLY A 146 0.46 3.89 21.68
N ASP A 147 0.01 4.83 22.48
CA ASP A 147 -0.03 6.24 22.08
C ASP A 147 1.30 6.91 22.47
N LEU A 148 2.12 7.20 21.46
CA LEU A 148 3.40 7.92 21.66
C LEU A 148 3.21 9.44 21.77
N VAL A 149 2.02 9.96 21.45
CA VAL A 149 1.71 11.40 21.47
C VAL A 149 1.02 11.80 22.78
N ASP A 150 0.02 11.02 23.20
CA ASP A 150 -0.69 11.24 24.47
C ASP A 150 -1.10 9.90 25.08
N PRO A 151 -0.27 9.32 25.97
CA PRO A 151 -0.53 8.02 26.59
C PRO A 151 -1.83 7.92 27.42
N LYS A 152 -2.50 9.05 27.67
CA LYS A 152 -3.77 9.12 28.44
C LYS A 152 -5.02 9.11 27.55
N ARG A 153 -4.83 9.13 26.23
CA ARG A 153 -5.94 9.15 25.26
C ARG A 153 -6.00 7.86 24.46
N ASP A 154 -7.03 7.05 24.66
CA ASP A 154 -7.31 5.82 23.88
C ASP A 154 -7.73 6.09 22.42
N ARG A 155 -7.38 7.26 21.87
CA ARG A 155 -7.76 7.67 20.51
C ARG A 155 -6.60 7.68 19.53
N HIS A 156 -5.44 7.20 19.94
CA HIS A 156 -4.24 7.14 19.13
C HIS A 156 -3.58 5.77 19.26
N LEU A 157 -3.09 5.26 18.17
CA LEU A 157 -2.35 4.00 18.15
C LEU A 157 -1.12 4.14 17.26
N THR A 158 0.05 3.87 17.84
CA THR A 158 1.28 3.72 17.07
C THR A 158 1.63 2.25 16.97
N GLN A 159 1.89 1.78 15.77
CA GLN A 159 2.18 0.37 15.50
C GLN A 159 3.37 0.24 14.56
N LEU A 160 4.27 -0.68 14.88
CA LEU A 160 5.31 -1.14 13.97
C LEU A 160 4.88 -2.48 13.37
N GLU A 161 4.84 -2.57 12.06
CA GLU A 161 4.61 -3.80 11.30
C GLU A 161 5.90 -4.22 10.58
N VAL A 162 6.23 -5.51 10.65
CA VAL A 162 7.42 -6.09 10.05
C VAL A 162 7.02 -7.32 9.21
N PRO A 163 6.53 -7.12 7.98
CA PRO A 163 6.11 -8.19 7.10
C PRO A 163 7.25 -8.72 6.23
N VAL A 164 7.20 -10.02 5.94
CA VAL A 164 7.96 -10.68 4.87
C VAL A 164 6.96 -11.38 3.98
N ARG A 165 6.88 -10.99 2.68
CA ARG A 165 5.83 -11.47 1.77
C ARG A 165 6.43 -12.11 0.52
N ALA A 166 5.87 -13.23 0.08
CA ALA A 166 6.08 -13.76 -1.26
C ALA A 166 5.22 -12.98 -2.26
N VAL A 167 5.77 -12.71 -3.44
CA VAL A 167 5.15 -11.91 -4.50
C VAL A 167 4.73 -12.82 -5.64
N PHE A 168 3.48 -12.72 -6.07
CA PHE A 168 2.90 -13.51 -7.15
C PHE A 168 2.29 -12.60 -8.22
N ASP A 169 2.48 -12.96 -9.49
CA ASP A 169 1.88 -12.26 -10.64
C ASP A 169 0.55 -12.92 -11.02
N VAL A 170 -0.55 -12.23 -10.77
CA VAL A 170 -1.90 -12.72 -11.07
C VAL A 170 -2.14 -12.87 -12.58
N ASN A 171 -1.49 -12.05 -13.39
CA ASN A 171 -1.64 -12.09 -14.84
C ASN A 171 -0.81 -13.19 -15.52
N ASP A 172 0.11 -13.82 -14.78
CA ASP A 172 0.95 -14.92 -15.24
C ASP A 172 0.75 -16.17 -14.35
N GLY A 173 -0.51 -16.60 -14.20
CA GLY A 173 -0.86 -17.83 -13.50
C GLY A 173 -0.36 -17.93 -12.05
N PHE A 174 -0.27 -16.82 -11.34
CA PHE A 174 0.33 -16.73 -9.99
C PHE A 174 1.82 -17.14 -9.97
N ALA A 175 2.55 -16.86 -11.03
CA ALA A 175 3.99 -17.08 -11.06
C ALA A 175 4.67 -16.32 -9.92
N HIS A 176 5.51 -16.99 -9.14
CA HIS A 176 6.30 -16.39 -8.07
C HIS A 176 7.33 -15.43 -8.65
N ARG A 177 7.36 -14.17 -8.16
CA ARG A 177 8.20 -13.07 -8.65
C ARG A 177 9.29 -12.66 -7.69
N GLY A 178 9.33 -13.24 -6.50
CA GLY A 178 10.32 -12.94 -5.47
C GLY A 178 9.70 -12.63 -4.13
N TRP A 179 10.44 -11.91 -3.30
CA TRP A 179 10.09 -11.61 -1.92
C TRP A 179 10.20 -10.12 -1.64
N THR A 180 9.31 -9.63 -0.77
CA THR A 180 9.38 -8.29 -0.19
C THR A 180 9.60 -8.35 1.31
N PHE A 181 10.27 -7.31 1.82
CA PHE A 181 10.39 -6.99 3.23
C PHE A 181 10.10 -5.49 3.38
N GLU A 182 9.06 -5.13 4.15
CA GLU A 182 8.62 -3.73 4.23
C GLU A 182 8.28 -3.33 5.68
N PRO A 183 9.28 -3.09 6.54
CA PRO A 183 9.03 -2.54 7.86
C PRO A 183 8.31 -1.20 7.75
N ARG A 184 7.22 -1.04 8.52
CA ARG A 184 6.34 0.12 8.51
C ARG A 184 6.02 0.56 9.92
N LEU A 185 6.25 1.83 10.19
CA LEU A 185 5.75 2.52 11.38
C LEU A 185 4.50 3.31 11.01
N SER A 186 3.39 3.07 11.68
CA SER A 186 2.13 3.76 11.46
C SER A 186 1.62 4.41 12.73
N HIS A 187 0.95 5.55 12.59
CA HIS A 187 0.23 6.23 13.65
C HIS A 187 -1.20 6.47 13.19
N THR A 188 -2.15 5.95 13.96
CA THR A 188 -3.59 6.15 13.72
C THR A 188 -4.15 7.08 14.78
N ALA A 189 -4.85 8.13 14.32
CA ALA A 189 -5.57 9.08 15.16
C ALA A 189 -7.06 9.05 14.83
N TRP A 190 -7.92 8.72 15.81
CA TRP A 190 -9.37 8.76 15.62
C TRP A 190 -9.92 10.12 16.00
N THR A 191 -10.55 10.78 15.02
CA THR A 191 -11.23 12.07 15.21
C THR A 191 -12.74 11.88 15.23
N GLY A 192 -13.26 11.48 16.38
CA GLY A 192 -14.70 11.16 16.55
C GLY A 192 -15.08 9.78 16.00
N PRO A 193 -16.38 9.54 15.86
CA PRO A 193 -16.92 8.20 15.58
C PRO A 193 -16.76 7.72 14.13
N SER A 194 -16.50 8.58 13.21
CA SER A 194 -16.56 8.25 11.77
C SER A 194 -15.26 8.44 11.03
N PHE A 195 -14.26 9.08 11.65
CA PHE A 195 -13.01 9.40 10.97
C PHE A 195 -11.81 8.86 11.70
N ALA A 196 -10.86 8.34 10.93
CA ALA A 196 -9.52 8.00 11.42
C ALA A 196 -8.48 8.48 10.40
N LEU A 197 -7.50 9.22 10.89
CA LEU A 197 -6.31 9.60 10.11
C LEU A 197 -5.21 8.59 10.40
N VAL A 198 -4.66 8.00 9.37
CA VAL A 198 -3.49 7.11 9.47
C VAL A 198 -2.33 7.75 8.72
N VAL A 199 -1.21 7.85 9.37
CA VAL A 199 0.05 8.28 8.77
C VAL A 199 1.08 7.19 8.99
N SER A 200 1.84 6.83 7.96
CA SER A 200 2.88 5.81 8.09
C SER A 200 4.14 6.13 7.30
N ALA A 201 5.26 5.60 7.75
CA ALA A 201 6.52 5.60 7.04
C ALA A 201 6.98 4.16 6.86
N SER A 202 7.44 3.80 5.66
CA SER A 202 7.95 2.46 5.36
C SER A 202 9.16 2.48 4.44
N THR A 203 9.91 1.38 4.47
CA THR A 203 11.02 1.10 3.54
C THR A 203 10.77 -0.24 2.88
N LEU A 204 10.62 -0.26 1.56
CA LEU A 204 10.38 -1.46 0.77
C LEU A 204 11.71 -2.03 0.27
N PHE A 205 11.99 -3.27 0.61
CA PHE A 205 13.09 -4.06 0.07
C PHE A 205 12.55 -5.20 -0.78
N GLY A 206 13.29 -5.56 -1.82
CA GLY A 206 13.00 -6.71 -2.66
C GLY A 206 14.24 -7.60 -2.86
N ASP A 207 14.00 -8.88 -3.08
CA ASP A 207 15.04 -9.78 -3.53
C ASP A 207 15.48 -9.47 -4.97
N ARG A 208 16.47 -10.22 -5.49
CA ARG A 208 16.97 -10.00 -6.85
C ARG A 208 15.89 -10.25 -7.91
N SER A 209 15.01 -11.24 -7.72
CA SER A 209 13.99 -11.60 -8.69
C SER A 209 12.96 -10.48 -8.86
N LEU A 210 12.46 -9.93 -7.75
CA LEU A 210 11.53 -8.81 -7.78
C LEU A 210 12.17 -7.54 -8.34
N ASN A 211 13.39 -7.23 -7.92
CA ASN A 211 14.13 -6.08 -8.44
C ASN A 211 14.42 -6.22 -9.93
N GLN A 212 14.70 -7.44 -10.43
CA GLN A 212 14.89 -7.71 -11.86
C GLN A 212 13.59 -7.45 -12.65
N LEU A 213 12.42 -7.76 -12.09
CA LEU A 213 11.12 -7.45 -12.69
C LEU A 213 10.91 -5.93 -12.87
N TYR A 214 11.26 -5.13 -11.85
CA TYR A 214 11.10 -3.68 -11.90
C TYR A 214 12.19 -2.97 -12.72
N TYR A 215 13.43 -3.33 -12.53
CA TYR A 215 14.59 -2.54 -12.92
C TYR A 215 15.55 -3.22 -13.91
N GLY A 216 15.38 -4.53 -14.13
CA GLY A 216 16.24 -5.28 -15.04
C GLY A 216 15.96 -4.97 -16.51
N VAL A 217 17.02 -4.92 -17.32
CA VAL A 217 16.97 -4.80 -18.78
C VAL A 217 17.79 -5.94 -19.38
N GLY A 218 17.10 -6.96 -19.88
CA GLY A 218 17.76 -8.05 -20.59
C GLY A 218 18.34 -7.59 -21.91
N SER A 219 19.44 -8.23 -22.37
CA SER A 219 20.13 -7.87 -23.62
C SER A 219 19.21 -7.76 -24.85
N PRO A 220 18.17 -8.60 -25.03
CA PRO A 220 17.26 -8.45 -26.19
C PRO A 220 16.43 -7.17 -26.18
N TYR A 221 16.30 -6.51 -25.01
CA TYR A 221 15.53 -5.28 -24.83
C TYR A 221 16.40 -4.04 -24.69
N ALA A 222 17.73 -4.20 -24.76
CA ALA A 222 18.66 -3.09 -24.66
C ALA A 222 18.57 -2.17 -25.85
N THR A 223 18.66 -0.86 -25.60
CA THR A 223 18.74 0.21 -26.62
C THR A 223 19.77 1.25 -26.17
N ALA A 224 20.08 2.23 -27.02
CA ALA A 224 21.02 3.31 -26.66
C ALA A 224 20.53 4.09 -25.42
N ASP A 225 19.21 4.35 -25.28
CA ASP A 225 18.62 5.07 -24.16
C ASP A 225 18.29 4.17 -22.97
N ARG A 226 18.38 2.86 -23.13
CA ARG A 226 18.07 1.82 -22.16
C ARG A 226 19.06 0.67 -22.26
N PRO A 227 20.30 0.84 -21.81
CA PRO A 227 21.31 -0.21 -21.83
C PRO A 227 20.90 -1.42 -20.98
N ALA A 228 21.50 -2.57 -21.25
CA ALA A 228 21.33 -3.77 -20.45
C ALA A 228 21.70 -3.48 -18.98
N TYR A 229 20.89 -4.02 -18.06
CA TYR A 229 21.07 -3.78 -16.63
C TYR A 229 20.62 -5.00 -15.82
N ASP A 230 21.53 -5.48 -14.98
CA ASP A 230 21.25 -6.54 -14.00
C ASP A 230 20.90 -5.93 -12.67
N ALA A 231 19.65 -6.14 -12.23
CA ALA A 231 19.19 -5.61 -10.96
C ALA A 231 19.74 -6.40 -9.76
N LYS A 232 19.93 -5.68 -8.67
CA LYS A 232 20.43 -6.21 -7.39
C LYS A 232 19.30 -6.27 -6.37
N ALA A 233 19.37 -7.25 -5.45
CA ALA A 233 18.55 -7.24 -4.27
C ALA A 233 18.85 -6.02 -3.39
N GLY A 234 17.84 -5.52 -2.67
CA GLY A 234 18.00 -4.43 -1.73
C GLY A 234 16.83 -3.46 -1.72
N LEU A 235 17.07 -2.24 -1.23
CA LEU A 235 16.06 -1.19 -1.12
C LEU A 235 15.47 -0.85 -2.49
N ILE A 236 14.15 -0.87 -2.58
CA ILE A 236 13.36 -0.43 -3.73
C ILE A 236 12.96 1.03 -3.55
N ALA A 237 12.31 1.36 -2.43
CA ALA A 237 11.82 2.71 -2.17
C ALA A 237 11.64 2.96 -0.67
N THR A 238 11.69 4.24 -0.28
CA THR A 238 11.21 4.72 1.01
C THR A 238 9.93 5.50 0.78
N ARG A 239 8.93 5.28 1.62
CA ARG A 239 7.58 5.80 1.48
C ARG A 239 7.10 6.52 2.72
N LEU A 240 6.32 7.55 2.49
CA LEU A 240 5.48 8.17 3.52
C LEU A 240 4.02 8.07 3.09
N ASN A 241 3.11 7.67 4.00
CA ASN A 241 1.70 7.32 3.80
C ASN A 241 0.71 8.16 4.62
N ALA A 242 -0.31 8.86 4.05
CA ALA A 242 -1.46 9.40 4.79
C ALA A 242 -2.78 8.89 4.21
N SER A 243 -3.65 8.40 5.05
CA SER A 243 -5.00 8.06 4.64
C SER A 243 -6.02 8.56 5.65
N LEU A 244 -7.11 9.10 5.13
CA LEU A 244 -8.28 9.47 5.91
C LEU A 244 -9.36 8.42 5.66
N ARG A 245 -9.66 7.65 6.69
CA ARG A 245 -10.76 6.69 6.70
C ARG A 245 -12.02 7.40 7.16
N HIS A 246 -13.11 7.21 6.42
CA HIS A 246 -14.42 7.77 6.72
C HIS A 246 -15.45 6.65 6.71
N ARG A 247 -16.00 6.32 7.87
CA ARG A 247 -17.10 5.38 7.99
C ARG A 247 -18.43 6.13 7.80
N ILE A 248 -19.10 5.88 6.66
CA ILE A 248 -20.39 6.48 6.34
C ILE A 248 -21.50 5.79 7.16
N ASN A 249 -21.49 4.45 7.18
CA ASN A 249 -22.40 3.63 7.98
C ASN A 249 -21.74 2.27 8.32
N SER A 250 -22.51 1.30 8.81
CA SER A 250 -22.01 -0.04 9.18
C SER A 250 -21.45 -0.85 8.00
N THR A 251 -21.92 -0.60 6.79
CA THR A 251 -21.56 -1.38 5.60
C THR A 251 -20.72 -0.59 4.59
N LEU A 252 -20.71 0.74 4.67
CA LEU A 252 -20.05 1.60 3.68
C LEU A 252 -18.95 2.44 4.31
N ARG A 253 -17.73 2.29 3.78
CA ARG A 253 -16.54 3.00 4.21
C ARG A 253 -15.84 3.62 3.00
N LEU A 254 -15.37 4.85 3.16
CA LEU A 254 -14.51 5.55 2.22
C LEU A 254 -13.11 5.69 2.80
N GLN A 255 -12.11 5.63 1.94
CA GLN A 255 -10.75 5.96 2.30
C GLN A 255 -10.14 6.82 1.23
N TYR A 256 -9.66 7.97 1.61
CA TYR A 256 -8.83 8.85 0.80
C TYR A 256 -7.38 8.59 1.16
N PHE A 257 -6.51 8.57 0.18
CA PHE A 257 -5.10 8.31 0.43
C PHE A 257 -4.18 9.10 -0.51
N ALA A 258 -3.01 9.40 0.00
CA ALA A 258 -1.97 10.10 -0.73
C ALA A 258 -0.59 9.51 -0.43
N GLN A 259 0.33 9.54 -1.39
CA GLN A 259 1.69 8.97 -1.34
C GLN A 259 2.77 9.94 -1.77
N VAL A 260 3.88 9.87 -1.04
CA VAL A 260 5.19 10.29 -1.56
C VAL A 260 6.16 9.14 -1.40
N GLU A 261 6.88 8.79 -2.46
CA GLU A 261 7.96 7.81 -2.38
C GLU A 261 9.25 8.36 -2.98
N THR A 262 10.37 7.82 -2.54
CA THR A 262 11.69 8.11 -3.10
C THR A 262 12.47 6.84 -3.30
N VAL A 263 13.15 6.79 -4.46
CA VAL A 263 14.11 5.73 -4.80
C VAL A 263 15.56 6.21 -4.64
N ARG A 264 15.78 7.35 -3.99
CA ARG A 264 17.14 7.83 -3.66
C ARG A 264 17.80 6.86 -2.68
N GLY A 265 19.02 6.45 -3.00
CA GLY A 265 19.75 5.43 -2.23
C GLY A 265 19.22 4.00 -2.44
N ALA A 266 18.26 3.78 -3.35
CA ALA A 266 17.80 2.45 -3.71
C ALA A 266 18.90 1.62 -4.39
N ALA A 267 18.84 0.30 -4.23
CA ALA A 267 19.86 -0.62 -4.77
C ALA A 267 20.00 -0.53 -6.30
N ASN A 268 18.95 -0.11 -6.99
CA ASN A 268 18.86 -0.01 -8.43
C ASN A 268 18.57 1.42 -8.92
N GLU A 269 18.94 2.45 -8.16
CA GLU A 269 18.79 3.86 -8.56
C GLU A 269 19.49 4.17 -9.90
N ALA A 270 20.58 3.46 -10.22
CA ALA A 270 21.33 3.61 -11.46
C ALA A 270 20.70 2.86 -12.66
N SER A 271 19.58 2.15 -12.49
CA SER A 271 18.92 1.48 -13.60
C SER A 271 18.41 2.49 -14.64
N PRO A 272 18.53 2.22 -15.94
CA PRO A 272 17.97 3.07 -16.98
C PRO A 272 16.43 3.16 -16.91
N LEU A 273 15.77 2.26 -16.18
CA LEU A 273 14.33 2.29 -15.93
C LEU A 273 13.93 3.25 -14.80
N VAL A 274 14.87 3.71 -13.98
CA VAL A 274 14.63 4.75 -12.97
C VAL A 274 14.74 6.12 -13.65
N ARG A 275 13.60 6.77 -13.86
CA ARG A 275 13.47 8.05 -14.57
C ARG A 275 13.04 9.19 -13.65
N SER A 276 12.50 8.88 -12.48
CA SER A 276 12.21 9.81 -11.41
C SER A 276 12.79 9.30 -10.10
N ARG A 277 13.26 10.21 -9.25
CA ARG A 277 13.79 9.85 -7.92
C ARG A 277 12.81 10.11 -6.81
N GLN A 278 11.76 10.84 -7.09
CA GLN A 278 10.69 11.17 -6.15
C GLN A 278 9.37 11.21 -6.89
N ASP A 279 8.40 10.50 -6.38
CA ASP A 279 7.09 10.38 -6.97
C ASP A 279 5.99 10.55 -5.92
N ALA A 280 4.78 10.89 -6.39
CA ALA A 280 3.61 11.04 -5.55
C ALA A 280 2.43 10.30 -6.18
N GLY A 281 1.54 9.80 -5.34
CA GLY A 281 0.29 9.18 -5.76
C GLY A 281 -0.87 9.61 -4.87
N ILE A 282 -2.06 9.57 -5.41
CA ILE A 282 -3.31 9.84 -4.68
C ILE A 282 -4.38 8.85 -5.11
N GLY A 283 -5.35 8.63 -4.26
CA GLY A 283 -6.50 7.83 -4.63
C GLY A 283 -7.61 7.82 -3.61
N ILE A 284 -8.64 7.09 -3.96
CA ILE A 284 -9.81 6.88 -3.14
C ILE A 284 -10.21 5.41 -3.23
N SER A 285 -10.64 4.82 -2.12
CA SER A 285 -11.31 3.53 -2.12
C SER A 285 -12.67 3.62 -1.47
N LEU A 286 -13.61 2.87 -2.02
CA LEU A 286 -14.96 2.65 -1.49
C LEU A 286 -15.06 1.18 -1.11
N ILE A 287 -15.35 0.89 0.14
CA ILE A 287 -15.53 -0.45 0.68
C ILE A 287 -16.99 -0.60 1.02
N TRP A 288 -17.64 -1.57 0.40
CA TRP A 288 -19.06 -1.85 0.58
C TRP A 288 -19.27 -3.31 0.99
N GLY A 289 -19.63 -3.51 2.26
CA GLY A 289 -20.08 -4.80 2.79
C GLY A 289 -21.49 -5.09 2.30
N VAL A 290 -21.65 -6.10 1.46
CA VAL A 290 -22.93 -6.46 0.83
C VAL A 290 -23.68 -7.50 1.66
N TRP A 291 -22.94 -8.47 2.21
CA TRP A 291 -23.47 -9.54 3.05
C TRP A 291 -22.64 -9.66 4.33
N HIS A 292 -23.29 -9.91 5.43
CA HIS A 292 -22.65 -10.14 6.72
C HIS A 292 -23.46 -11.15 7.55
N SER A 293 -22.80 -11.80 8.51
CA SER A 293 -23.47 -12.69 9.46
C SER A 293 -24.32 -11.90 10.45
N SER A 294 -25.38 -12.53 10.95
CA SER A 294 -26.11 -12.07 12.13
C SER A 294 -25.38 -12.40 13.43
N GLU A 295 -24.42 -13.32 13.38
CA GLU A 295 -23.57 -13.67 14.52
C GLU A 295 -22.46 -12.65 14.70
N SER A 296 -22.15 -12.34 15.96
CA SER A 296 -21.03 -11.45 16.30
C SER A 296 -19.71 -12.19 16.27
N GLY A 297 -18.72 -11.58 15.64
CA GLY A 297 -17.33 -12.03 15.72
C GLY A 297 -16.74 -11.82 17.10
N THR A 298 -15.73 -12.57 17.43
CA THR A 298 -14.89 -12.32 18.63
C THR A 298 -13.84 -11.27 18.27
N GLU A 299 -13.75 -10.20 19.07
CA GLU A 299 -12.66 -9.20 18.97
C GLU A 299 -11.36 -9.69 19.59
#